data_6c02dae03957e7d2f514455104548926
#
_entry.id   6c02dae03957e7d2f514455104548926
#
_cell.length_a   1.000
_cell.length_b   1.000
_cell.length_c   1.000
_cell.angle_alpha   90.00
_cell.angle_beta   90.00
_cell.angle_gamma   90.00
#
_symmetry.space_group_name_H-M   'P 1'
#
loop_
_entity.id
_entity.type
_entity.pdbx_description
1 polymer ?
#
loop_
_entity_poly.entity_id
_entity_poly.type
_entity_poly.pdbx_seq_one_letter_code
_entity_poly.pdbx_strand_id
1 'polypeptide(L)'
;MRIALISDIHANLPALEAVLAAARRLGAEAVWSAGDVVGSGPHPREAVEVLAEHGVAGVRGNVDRKVLTLAEHPKRLGELIAEGKRKANYAWTAMQLDRRARQWLAALPSRLTVDLQGVEVLVVHGSPLHDTDYLYPSLTAPGLAERLRGAPPPPVLVCGHSHIPFARRVGATLVINCGSVGRPVDGDPRACLALLEVVGAGRVRGRIVRVAYDVERTMAALVERAVPAAVPQEYLRGVKRDGA
;
A
#
# COMPACT_ATOMS: atom_id res chain seq x y z
N MET A 1 -12.20 9.92 16.91
CA MET A 1 -11.56 8.67 16.47
C MET A 1 -10.57 8.97 15.37
N ARG A 2 -9.40 8.32 15.41
CA ARG A 2 -8.29 8.62 14.50
C ARG A 2 -7.72 7.31 13.96
N ILE A 3 -7.64 7.16 12.63
CA ILE A 3 -7.15 5.97 11.94
C ILE A 3 -5.94 6.35 11.09
N ALA A 4 -4.84 5.63 11.23
CA ALA A 4 -3.73 5.72 10.29
C ALA A 4 -4.00 4.82 9.07
N LEU A 5 -3.88 5.39 7.89
CA LEU A 5 -4.08 4.72 6.61
C LEU A 5 -2.74 4.59 5.91
N ILE A 6 -2.37 3.39 5.53
CA ILE A 6 -1.11 3.07 4.85
C ILE A 6 -1.39 2.28 3.56
N SER A 7 -0.47 2.30 2.63
CA SER A 7 -0.54 1.53 1.39
C SER A 7 0.85 1.33 0.80
N ASP A 8 0.98 0.40 -0.14
CA ASP A 8 2.17 0.25 -0.97
C ASP A 8 3.44 0.14 -0.12
N ILE A 9 3.39 -0.80 0.85
CA ILE A 9 4.49 -1.09 1.80
C ILE A 9 5.66 -1.72 1.06
N HIS A 10 5.34 -2.56 0.05
CA HIS A 10 6.34 -3.16 -0.83
C HIS A 10 7.51 -3.79 -0.08
N ALA A 11 7.24 -4.56 0.96
CA ALA A 11 8.25 -5.28 1.73
C ALA A 11 9.41 -4.40 2.26
N ASN A 12 9.18 -3.10 2.46
CA ASN A 12 10.15 -2.17 3.05
C ASN A 12 9.94 -2.09 4.56
N LEU A 13 10.57 -3.02 5.29
CA LEU A 13 10.43 -3.14 6.74
C LEU A 13 10.87 -1.87 7.49
N PRO A 14 12.04 -1.25 7.19
CA PRO A 14 12.43 -0.01 7.87
C PRO A 14 11.41 1.13 7.74
N ALA A 15 10.79 1.27 6.55
CA ALA A 15 9.75 2.26 6.33
C ALA A 15 8.47 1.93 7.09
N LEU A 16 8.06 0.65 7.10
CA LEU A 16 6.88 0.18 7.83
C LEU A 16 7.03 0.42 9.34
N GLU A 17 8.16 0.04 9.93
CA GLU A 17 8.46 0.27 11.35
C GLU A 17 8.36 1.75 11.72
N ALA A 18 8.95 2.63 10.90
CA ALA A 18 8.91 4.08 11.10
C ALA A 18 7.49 4.64 11.05
N VAL A 19 6.68 4.17 10.08
CA VAL A 19 5.28 4.59 9.89
C VAL A 19 4.40 4.12 11.03
N LEU A 20 4.53 2.87 11.50
CA LEU A 20 3.77 2.37 12.66
C LEU A 20 4.12 3.12 13.94
N ALA A 21 5.41 3.44 14.15
CA ALA A 21 5.84 4.28 15.25
C ALA A 21 5.25 5.71 15.15
N ALA A 22 5.22 6.29 13.94
CA ALA A 22 4.61 7.59 13.70
C ALA A 22 3.09 7.57 13.95
N ALA A 23 2.38 6.54 13.50
CA ALA A 23 0.96 6.36 13.73
C ALA A 23 0.61 6.38 15.23
N ARG A 24 1.39 5.65 16.05
CA ARG A 24 1.24 5.67 17.51
C ARG A 24 1.47 7.07 18.10
N ARG A 25 2.56 7.76 17.71
CA ARG A 25 2.84 9.13 18.19
C ARG A 25 1.75 10.13 17.80
N LEU A 26 1.09 9.91 16.67
CA LEU A 26 -0.04 10.73 16.20
C LEU A 26 -1.36 10.38 16.87
N GLY A 27 -1.37 9.40 17.78
CA GLY A 27 -2.56 8.96 18.50
C GLY A 27 -3.56 8.23 17.63
N ALA A 28 -3.09 7.48 16.61
CA ALA A 28 -3.97 6.61 15.84
C ALA A 28 -4.43 5.41 16.69
N GLU A 29 -5.73 5.18 16.72
CA GLU A 29 -6.38 4.11 17.48
C GLU A 29 -6.33 2.77 16.72
N ALA A 30 -6.20 2.83 15.38
CA ALA A 30 -5.98 1.69 14.51
C ALA A 30 -5.16 2.07 13.28
N VAL A 31 -4.63 1.05 12.61
CA VAL A 31 -3.94 1.18 11.32
C VAL A 31 -4.69 0.33 10.29
N TRP A 32 -5.00 0.90 9.12
CA TRP A 32 -5.60 0.18 7.99
C TRP A 32 -4.69 0.25 6.77
N SER A 33 -4.62 -0.88 6.02
CA SER A 33 -3.80 -0.98 4.81
C SER A 33 -4.66 -1.02 3.55
N ALA A 34 -4.33 -0.19 2.57
CA ALA A 34 -4.92 -0.24 1.24
C ALA A 34 -4.15 -1.17 0.26
N GLY A 35 -3.34 -2.12 0.77
CA GLY A 35 -2.74 -3.19 -0.01
C GLY A 35 -1.32 -2.93 -0.50
N ASP A 36 -0.83 -3.84 -1.37
CA ASP A 36 0.55 -3.94 -1.83
C ASP A 36 1.55 -4.01 -0.68
N VAL A 37 1.32 -5.02 0.17
CA VAL A 37 2.16 -5.31 1.32
C VAL A 37 3.53 -5.81 0.90
N VAL A 38 3.56 -6.67 -0.13
CA VAL A 38 4.78 -7.36 -0.59
C VAL A 38 5.21 -6.92 -1.99
N GLY A 39 6.35 -7.46 -2.45
CA GLY A 39 6.96 -7.12 -3.73
C GLY A 39 7.88 -5.90 -3.65
N SER A 40 8.79 -5.79 -4.60
CA SER A 40 9.80 -4.73 -4.74
C SER A 40 10.88 -4.71 -3.66
N GLY A 41 10.55 -4.75 -2.40
CA GLY A 41 11.47 -4.60 -1.26
C GLY A 41 12.03 -5.90 -0.71
N PRO A 42 12.95 -5.80 0.27
CA PRO A 42 13.78 -6.93 0.69
C PRO A 42 13.19 -7.81 1.80
N HIS A 43 12.09 -7.41 2.47
CA HIS A 43 11.58 -8.08 3.67
C HIS A 43 10.10 -8.52 3.53
N PRO A 44 9.74 -9.37 2.54
CA PRO A 44 8.33 -9.66 2.28
C PRO A 44 7.64 -10.43 3.41
N ARG A 45 8.30 -11.43 4.01
CA ARG A 45 7.73 -12.20 5.12
C ARG A 45 7.61 -11.33 6.38
N GLU A 46 8.68 -10.64 6.73
CA GLU A 46 8.76 -9.79 7.92
C GLU A 46 7.72 -8.65 7.88
N ALA A 47 7.46 -8.07 6.72
CA ALA A 47 6.41 -7.05 6.57
C ALA A 47 5.01 -7.62 6.86
N VAL A 48 4.72 -8.83 6.40
CA VAL A 48 3.45 -9.51 6.71
C VAL A 48 3.35 -9.84 8.20
N GLU A 49 4.41 -10.37 8.81
CA GLU A 49 4.46 -10.70 10.24
C GLU A 49 4.15 -9.47 11.10
N VAL A 50 4.81 -8.34 10.83
CA VAL A 50 4.59 -7.08 11.56
C VAL A 50 3.15 -6.58 11.41
N LEU A 51 2.57 -6.62 10.22
CA LEU A 51 1.17 -6.20 10.03
C LEU A 51 0.20 -7.11 10.77
N ALA A 52 0.44 -8.42 10.74
CA ALA A 52 -0.39 -9.41 11.44
C ALA A 52 -0.31 -9.23 12.96
N GLU A 53 0.89 -9.03 13.51
CA GLU A 53 1.12 -8.78 14.95
C GLU A 53 0.46 -7.49 15.45
N HIS A 54 0.42 -6.46 14.59
CA HIS A 54 -0.25 -5.20 14.91
C HIS A 54 -1.76 -5.21 14.65
N GLY A 55 -2.33 -6.35 14.21
CA GLY A 55 -3.75 -6.48 13.91
C GLY A 55 -4.23 -5.52 12.81
N VAL A 56 -3.37 -5.21 11.83
CA VAL A 56 -3.69 -4.28 10.75
C VAL A 56 -4.77 -4.86 9.86
N ALA A 57 -5.93 -4.23 9.82
CA ALA A 57 -6.99 -4.53 8.87
C ALA A 57 -6.66 -3.92 7.49
N GLY A 58 -7.15 -4.52 6.41
CA GLY A 58 -6.89 -3.93 5.10
C GLY A 58 -7.40 -4.74 3.93
N VAL A 59 -6.96 -4.34 2.75
CA VAL A 59 -7.31 -4.99 1.48
C VAL A 59 -6.05 -5.55 0.80
N ARG A 60 -6.25 -6.50 -0.10
CA ARG A 60 -5.19 -7.06 -0.92
C ARG A 60 -4.91 -6.17 -2.12
N GLY A 61 -3.64 -5.84 -2.37
CA GLY A 61 -3.21 -5.10 -3.54
C GLY A 61 -2.98 -5.98 -4.78
N ASN A 62 -2.72 -5.33 -5.91
CA ASN A 62 -2.50 -6.02 -7.18
C ASN A 62 -1.16 -6.78 -7.22
N VAL A 63 -0.13 -6.31 -6.51
CA VAL A 63 1.16 -7.03 -6.39
C VAL A 63 1.00 -8.23 -5.46
N ASP A 64 0.31 -8.07 -4.33
CA ASP A 64 0.01 -9.19 -3.42
C ASP A 64 -0.69 -10.33 -4.16
N ARG A 65 -1.71 -10.00 -4.97
CA ARG A 65 -2.44 -10.97 -5.80
C ARG A 65 -1.51 -11.65 -6.82
N LYS A 66 -0.65 -10.90 -7.53
CA LYS A 66 0.31 -11.47 -8.49
C LYS A 66 1.30 -12.40 -7.84
N VAL A 67 1.83 -12.04 -6.67
CA VAL A 67 2.78 -12.85 -5.89
C VAL A 67 2.11 -14.16 -5.43
N LEU A 68 0.89 -14.09 -4.92
CA LEU A 68 0.12 -15.28 -4.52
C LEU A 68 -0.14 -16.23 -5.72
N THR A 69 -0.57 -15.69 -6.86
CA THR A 69 -0.77 -16.50 -8.08
C THR A 69 0.53 -17.18 -8.53
N LEU A 70 1.67 -16.49 -8.45
CA LEU A 70 2.97 -17.12 -8.78
C LEU A 70 3.36 -18.20 -7.78
N ALA A 71 3.06 -18.02 -6.49
CA ALA A 71 3.34 -19.00 -5.45
C ALA A 71 2.60 -20.35 -5.65
N GLU A 72 1.51 -20.38 -6.42
CA GLU A 72 0.80 -21.60 -6.82
C GLU A 72 1.56 -22.42 -7.88
N HIS A 73 2.58 -21.82 -8.54
CA HIS A 73 3.35 -22.43 -9.61
C HIS A 73 4.86 -22.50 -9.29
N PRO A 74 5.29 -23.23 -8.24
CA PRO A 74 6.66 -23.17 -7.73
C PRO A 74 7.72 -23.55 -8.77
N LYS A 75 7.40 -24.45 -9.73
CA LYS A 75 8.33 -24.84 -10.80
C LYS A 75 8.74 -23.71 -11.73
N ARG A 76 7.89 -22.68 -11.89
CA ARG A 76 8.16 -21.52 -12.76
C ARG A 76 8.96 -20.41 -12.06
N LEU A 77 9.07 -20.43 -10.74
CA LEU A 77 9.68 -19.31 -10.01
C LEU A 77 11.16 -19.15 -10.36
N GLY A 78 11.93 -20.25 -10.43
CA GLY A 78 13.34 -20.24 -10.79
C GLY A 78 13.59 -19.70 -12.22
N GLU A 79 12.76 -20.12 -13.18
CA GLU A 79 12.83 -19.65 -14.58
C GLU A 79 12.59 -18.14 -14.66
N LEU A 80 11.55 -17.63 -13.98
CA LEU A 80 11.23 -16.21 -13.96
C LEU A 80 12.32 -15.37 -13.31
N ILE A 81 12.99 -15.88 -12.27
CA ILE A 81 14.13 -15.20 -11.65
C ILE A 81 15.30 -15.15 -12.63
N ALA A 82 15.62 -16.23 -13.32
CA ALA A 82 16.70 -16.29 -14.29
C ALA A 82 16.47 -15.33 -15.48
N GLU A 83 15.22 -15.05 -15.86
CA GLU A 83 14.90 -14.05 -16.88
C GLU A 83 15.30 -12.61 -16.51
N GLY A 84 15.46 -12.30 -15.22
CA GLY A 84 15.92 -10.99 -14.74
C GLY A 84 14.96 -9.81 -14.98
N LYS A 85 13.75 -10.07 -15.48
CA LYS A 85 12.73 -9.05 -15.76
C LYS A 85 11.89 -8.72 -14.52
N ARG A 86 10.96 -7.78 -14.65
CA ARG A 86 10.05 -7.35 -13.56
C ARG A 86 9.36 -8.52 -12.82
N LYS A 87 9.02 -9.60 -13.53
CA LYS A 87 8.44 -10.80 -12.93
C LYS A 87 9.40 -11.56 -12.01
N ALA A 88 10.72 -11.38 -12.19
CA ALA A 88 11.74 -11.99 -11.33
C ALA A 88 11.59 -11.54 -9.87
N ASN A 89 11.29 -10.26 -9.63
CA ASN A 89 11.04 -9.75 -8.29
C ASN A 89 9.81 -10.40 -7.64
N TYR A 90 8.71 -10.55 -8.38
CA TYR A 90 7.50 -11.18 -7.84
C TYR A 90 7.72 -12.68 -7.56
N ALA A 91 8.49 -13.37 -8.42
CA ALA A 91 8.85 -14.77 -8.22
C ALA A 91 9.75 -14.94 -6.99
N TRP A 92 10.76 -14.09 -6.85
CA TRP A 92 11.63 -14.05 -5.66
C TRP A 92 10.81 -13.78 -4.40
N THR A 93 9.93 -12.78 -4.41
CA THR A 93 9.03 -12.47 -3.31
C THR A 93 8.18 -13.69 -2.92
N ALA A 94 7.60 -14.39 -3.90
CA ALA A 94 6.81 -15.60 -3.65
C ALA A 94 7.62 -16.71 -2.98
N MET A 95 8.91 -16.83 -3.26
CA MET A 95 9.81 -17.79 -2.60
C MET A 95 10.14 -17.42 -1.14
N GLN A 96 10.15 -16.13 -0.82
CA GLN A 96 10.44 -15.65 0.55
C GLN A 96 9.23 -15.79 1.50
N LEU A 97 8.01 -15.94 0.97
CA LEU A 97 6.81 -16.08 1.79
C LEU A 97 6.63 -17.53 2.25
N ASP A 98 6.55 -17.72 3.56
CA ASP A 98 6.14 -18.99 4.14
C ASP A 98 4.62 -19.22 4.01
N ARG A 99 4.16 -20.38 4.47
CA ARG A 99 2.73 -20.75 4.42
C ARG A 99 1.85 -19.76 5.19
N ARG A 100 2.30 -19.32 6.37
CA ARG A 100 1.53 -18.41 7.24
C ARG A 100 1.37 -17.04 6.59
N ALA A 101 2.45 -16.47 6.04
CA ALA A 101 2.42 -15.21 5.34
C ALA A 101 1.51 -15.24 4.10
N ARG A 102 1.58 -16.33 3.30
CA ARG A 102 0.69 -16.53 2.15
C ARG A 102 -0.78 -16.62 2.56
N GLN A 103 -1.09 -17.36 3.62
CA GLN A 103 -2.46 -17.48 4.14
C GLN A 103 -2.99 -16.12 4.62
N TRP A 104 -2.19 -15.33 5.32
CA TRP A 104 -2.57 -13.99 5.77
C TRP A 104 -2.88 -13.06 4.60
N LEU A 105 -1.99 -12.99 3.60
CA LEU A 105 -2.21 -12.19 2.38
C LEU A 105 -3.45 -12.66 1.59
N ALA A 106 -3.66 -13.96 1.48
CA ALA A 106 -4.81 -14.54 0.77
C ALA A 106 -6.15 -14.23 1.45
N ALA A 107 -6.14 -14.10 2.78
CA ALA A 107 -7.33 -13.77 3.58
C ALA A 107 -7.75 -12.29 3.45
N LEU A 108 -6.87 -11.41 2.96
CA LEU A 108 -7.23 -10.01 2.73
C LEU A 108 -8.29 -9.89 1.63
N PRO A 109 -9.41 -9.18 1.88
CA PRO A 109 -10.43 -8.94 0.87
C PRO A 109 -9.92 -7.99 -0.23
N SER A 110 -10.62 -7.93 -1.37
CA SER A 110 -10.32 -6.95 -2.43
C SER A 110 -10.86 -5.55 -2.13
N ARG A 111 -11.85 -5.46 -1.23
CA ARG A 111 -12.43 -4.22 -0.70
C ARG A 111 -12.85 -4.41 0.74
N LEU A 112 -12.83 -3.34 1.50
CA LEU A 112 -13.27 -3.31 2.89
C LEU A 112 -14.17 -2.09 3.08
N THR A 113 -15.38 -2.30 3.59
CA THR A 113 -16.28 -1.23 4.01
C THR A 113 -16.41 -1.26 5.53
N VAL A 114 -16.17 -0.13 6.17
CA VAL A 114 -16.22 0.01 7.63
C VAL A 114 -17.08 1.21 7.98
N ASP A 115 -17.97 1.04 8.95
CA ASP A 115 -18.62 2.17 9.61
C ASP A 115 -17.67 2.74 10.68
N LEU A 116 -17.31 4.00 10.53
CA LEU A 116 -16.46 4.73 11.46
C LEU A 116 -17.29 5.82 12.16
N GLN A 117 -17.97 5.46 13.25
CA GLN A 117 -18.85 6.35 14.02
C GLN A 117 -19.97 6.98 13.15
N GLY A 118 -20.66 6.16 12.35
CA GLY A 118 -21.72 6.59 11.45
C GLY A 118 -21.24 7.16 10.11
N VAL A 119 -19.93 7.06 9.81
CA VAL A 119 -19.36 7.42 8.51
C VAL A 119 -18.88 6.17 7.80
N GLU A 120 -19.49 5.85 6.66
CA GLU A 120 -19.01 4.76 5.81
C GLU A 120 -17.68 5.12 5.17
N VAL A 121 -16.69 4.22 5.35
CA VAL A 121 -15.37 4.30 4.74
C VAL A 121 -15.17 3.09 3.83
N LEU A 122 -15.01 3.33 2.55
CA LEU A 122 -14.64 2.30 1.56
C LEU A 122 -13.13 2.32 1.37
N VAL A 123 -12.48 1.18 1.61
CA VAL A 123 -11.04 0.96 1.35
C VAL A 123 -10.89 0.02 0.15
N VAL A 124 -10.09 0.42 -0.82
CA VAL A 124 -9.71 -0.36 -2.01
C VAL A 124 -8.22 -0.16 -2.28
N HIS A 125 -7.61 -1.00 -3.14
CA HIS A 125 -6.20 -0.75 -3.50
C HIS A 125 -6.07 0.30 -4.59
N GLY A 126 -6.61 0.07 -5.78
CA GLY A 126 -6.60 1.01 -6.91
C GLY A 126 -7.82 1.92 -6.89
N SER A 127 -8.92 1.46 -7.48
CA SER A 127 -10.21 2.15 -7.44
C SER A 127 -11.35 1.17 -7.11
N PRO A 128 -12.59 1.66 -6.89
CA PRO A 128 -13.74 0.78 -6.76
C PRO A 128 -13.97 -0.14 -7.97
N LEU A 129 -13.43 0.23 -9.13
CA LEU A 129 -13.56 -0.51 -10.37
C LEU A 129 -12.57 -1.68 -10.46
N HIS A 130 -11.29 -1.43 -10.18
CA HIS A 130 -10.23 -2.42 -10.32
C HIS A 130 -8.99 -2.11 -9.47
N ASP A 131 -8.26 -3.16 -9.02
CA ASP A 131 -7.06 -3.04 -8.21
C ASP A 131 -5.84 -2.45 -8.94
N THR A 132 -5.89 -2.33 -10.28
CA THR A 132 -4.84 -1.71 -11.11
C THR A 132 -5.25 -0.37 -11.73
N ASP A 133 -6.42 0.16 -11.37
CA ASP A 133 -6.86 1.48 -11.82
C ASP A 133 -6.26 2.57 -10.92
N TYR A 134 -5.87 3.70 -11.54
CA TYR A 134 -5.19 4.78 -10.84
C TYR A 134 -6.15 5.91 -10.45
N LEU A 135 -6.07 6.35 -9.18
CA LEU A 135 -6.68 7.57 -8.72
C LEU A 135 -5.59 8.60 -8.42
N TYR A 136 -5.60 9.70 -9.18
CA TYR A 136 -4.64 10.79 -9.07
C TYR A 136 -5.27 12.04 -8.43
N PRO A 137 -4.45 13.03 -8.00
CA PRO A 137 -4.97 14.31 -7.49
C PRO A 137 -5.90 15.06 -8.45
N SER A 138 -5.82 14.79 -9.75
CA SER A 138 -6.68 15.37 -10.80
C SER A 138 -8.05 14.68 -10.94
N LEU A 139 -8.38 13.66 -10.13
CA LEU A 139 -9.65 12.95 -10.20
C LEU A 139 -10.84 13.92 -10.11
N THR A 140 -11.78 13.81 -11.03
CA THR A 140 -13.00 14.62 -11.09
C THR A 140 -14.21 13.85 -10.53
N ALA A 141 -15.31 14.56 -10.23
CA ALA A 141 -16.54 13.89 -9.76
C ALA A 141 -17.14 12.96 -10.84
N PRO A 142 -17.19 13.30 -12.14
CA PRO A 142 -17.57 12.34 -13.19
C PRO A 142 -16.63 11.13 -13.25
N GLY A 143 -15.33 11.33 -13.16
CA GLY A 143 -14.35 10.24 -13.15
C GLY A 143 -14.49 9.30 -11.95
N LEU A 144 -14.90 9.79 -10.78
CA LEU A 144 -15.24 8.96 -9.63
C LEU A 144 -16.54 8.18 -9.87
N ALA A 145 -17.57 8.83 -10.40
CA ALA A 145 -18.87 8.20 -10.69
C ALA A 145 -18.73 7.04 -11.68
N GLU A 146 -17.89 7.19 -12.71
CA GLU A 146 -17.56 6.13 -13.65
C GLU A 146 -16.98 4.89 -12.93
N ARG A 147 -16.08 5.08 -11.97
CA ARG A 147 -15.45 4.01 -11.19
C ARG A 147 -16.38 3.35 -10.18
N LEU A 148 -17.42 4.05 -9.78
CA LEU A 148 -18.44 3.52 -8.89
C LEU A 148 -19.51 2.69 -9.63
N ARG A 149 -19.61 2.79 -10.97
CA ARG A 149 -20.56 2.03 -11.82
C ARG A 149 -22.00 2.09 -11.30
N GLY A 150 -22.48 3.27 -10.95
CA GLY A 150 -23.83 3.49 -10.44
C GLY A 150 -24.04 3.21 -8.95
N ALA A 151 -23.02 2.69 -8.25
CA ALA A 151 -23.09 2.63 -6.79
C ALA A 151 -23.05 4.05 -6.18
N PRO A 152 -23.74 4.28 -5.05
CA PRO A 152 -23.70 5.57 -4.39
C PRO A 152 -22.27 5.92 -3.96
N PRO A 153 -21.86 7.20 -4.08
CA PRO A 153 -20.54 7.63 -3.65
C PRO A 153 -20.41 7.51 -2.13
N PRO A 154 -19.37 6.79 -1.63
CA PRO A 154 -19.14 6.67 -0.20
C PRO A 154 -18.72 8.04 0.38
N PRO A 155 -19.04 8.33 1.65
CA PRO A 155 -18.55 9.54 2.33
C PRO A 155 -17.03 9.64 2.33
N VAL A 156 -16.32 8.50 2.47
CA VAL A 156 -14.86 8.40 2.41
C VAL A 156 -14.44 7.24 1.52
N LEU A 157 -13.52 7.51 0.59
CA LEU A 157 -12.83 6.51 -0.23
C LEU A 157 -11.33 6.56 0.06
N VAL A 158 -10.76 5.41 0.46
CA VAL A 158 -9.33 5.24 0.72
C VAL A 158 -8.72 4.35 -0.35
N CYS A 159 -7.58 4.75 -0.89
CA CYS A 159 -6.85 3.98 -1.90
C CYS A 159 -5.32 4.16 -1.80
N GLY A 160 -4.59 3.46 -2.65
CA GLY A 160 -3.14 3.51 -2.84
C GLY A 160 -2.77 3.45 -4.31
N HIS A 161 -1.92 2.46 -4.67
CA HIS A 161 -1.54 2.04 -6.02
C HIS A 161 -0.78 3.07 -6.86
N SER A 162 -1.18 4.34 -6.88
CA SER A 162 -0.49 5.38 -7.65
C SER A 162 0.81 5.83 -6.98
N HIS A 163 1.00 5.55 -5.70
CA HIS A 163 2.06 6.06 -4.83
C HIS A 163 2.08 7.60 -4.72
N ILE A 164 1.09 8.29 -5.26
CA ILE A 164 0.94 9.75 -5.22
C ILE A 164 -0.08 10.11 -4.15
N PRO A 165 0.35 10.60 -2.99
CA PRO A 165 -0.56 10.88 -1.88
C PRO A 165 -1.41 12.13 -2.11
N PHE A 166 -2.67 12.04 -1.76
CA PHE A 166 -3.54 13.21 -1.64
C PHE A 166 -4.73 12.94 -0.72
N ALA A 167 -5.28 14.00 -0.15
CA ALA A 167 -6.53 13.94 0.61
C ALA A 167 -7.37 15.16 0.23
N ARG A 168 -8.46 14.94 -0.51
CA ARG A 168 -9.34 16.02 -0.96
C ARG A 168 -10.76 15.55 -1.24
N ARG A 169 -11.71 16.48 -1.25
CA ARG A 169 -13.07 16.16 -1.68
C ARG A 169 -13.19 16.13 -3.20
N VAL A 170 -13.92 15.10 -3.65
CA VAL A 170 -14.34 14.90 -5.05
C VAL A 170 -15.85 14.70 -5.02
N GLY A 171 -16.60 15.76 -5.35
CA GLY A 171 -18.04 15.80 -5.04
C GLY A 171 -18.29 15.70 -3.53
N ALA A 172 -19.16 14.79 -3.13
CA ALA A 172 -19.47 14.54 -1.72
C ALA A 172 -18.43 13.65 -0.99
N THR A 173 -17.60 12.90 -1.74
CA THR A 173 -16.64 11.94 -1.22
C THR A 173 -15.33 12.62 -0.79
N LEU A 174 -14.84 12.33 0.42
CA LEU A 174 -13.45 12.57 0.79
C LEU A 174 -12.59 11.42 0.22
N VAL A 175 -11.80 11.71 -0.80
CA VAL A 175 -10.86 10.73 -1.40
C VAL A 175 -9.50 10.91 -0.76
N ILE A 176 -8.94 9.82 -0.24
CA ILE A 176 -7.62 9.75 0.39
C ILE A 176 -6.80 8.69 -0.35
N ASN A 177 -5.77 9.11 -1.07
CA ASN A 177 -4.73 8.19 -1.50
C ASN A 177 -3.59 8.24 -0.49
N CYS A 178 -3.24 7.07 0.07
CA CYS A 178 -2.26 6.98 1.13
C CYS A 178 -0.82 7.27 0.67
N GLY A 179 -0.59 7.36 -0.63
CA GLY A 179 0.76 7.35 -1.19
C GLY A 179 1.41 5.98 -1.00
N SER A 180 2.70 5.96 -0.76
CA SER A 180 3.44 4.72 -0.51
C SER A 180 4.26 4.80 0.76
N VAL A 181 4.17 3.74 1.58
CA VAL A 181 5.08 3.54 2.72
C VAL A 181 6.47 3.19 2.22
N GLY A 182 6.58 2.19 1.35
CA GLY A 182 7.86 1.58 1.04
C GLY A 182 8.52 2.05 -0.25
N ARG A 183 7.77 2.64 -1.18
CA ARG A 183 8.29 3.02 -2.50
C ARG A 183 7.62 4.28 -3.05
N PRO A 184 7.79 5.44 -2.41
CA PRO A 184 7.29 6.70 -2.94
C PRO A 184 7.88 7.00 -4.33
N VAL A 185 7.10 7.70 -5.18
CA VAL A 185 7.49 8.02 -6.58
C VAL A 185 7.24 9.48 -6.95
N ASP A 186 6.94 10.31 -5.98
CA ASP A 186 6.57 11.73 -6.16
C ASP A 186 7.70 12.72 -5.85
N GLY A 187 8.94 12.22 -5.78
CA GLY A 187 10.13 13.03 -5.53
C GLY A 187 10.48 13.22 -4.05
N ASP A 188 9.65 12.71 -3.13
CA ASP A 188 9.92 12.72 -1.69
C ASP A 188 10.24 11.30 -1.20
N PRO A 189 11.50 10.98 -0.80
CA PRO A 189 11.88 9.63 -0.39
C PRO A 189 11.29 9.19 0.94
N ARG A 190 10.68 10.09 1.70
CA ARG A 190 10.08 9.76 2.99
C ARG A 190 8.85 8.87 2.81
N ALA A 191 8.70 7.89 3.67
CA ALA A 191 7.50 7.07 3.74
C ALA A 191 6.24 7.93 3.93
N CYS A 192 5.12 7.46 3.42
CA CYS A 192 3.85 8.19 3.50
C CYS A 192 2.81 7.40 4.29
N LEU A 193 2.06 8.09 5.14
CA LEU A 193 0.79 7.64 5.69
C LEU A 193 -0.26 8.75 5.53
N ALA A 194 -1.53 8.40 5.54
CA ALA A 194 -2.59 9.37 5.72
C ALA A 194 -3.23 9.19 7.11
N LEU A 195 -3.77 10.25 7.67
CA LEU A 195 -4.53 10.21 8.90
C LEU A 195 -5.98 10.58 8.58
N LEU A 196 -6.92 9.69 8.91
CA LEU A 196 -8.35 9.94 8.86
C LEU A 196 -8.85 10.21 10.26
N GLU A 197 -9.52 11.35 10.45
CA GLU A 197 -10.08 11.76 11.73
C GLU A 197 -11.60 11.98 11.61
N VAL A 198 -12.37 11.39 12.52
CA VAL A 198 -13.77 11.75 12.73
C VAL A 198 -13.83 12.84 13.81
N VAL A 199 -14.29 14.03 13.42
CA VAL A 199 -14.30 15.24 14.27
C VAL A 199 -15.71 15.65 14.68
N GLY A 200 -16.49 14.67 15.17
CA GLY A 200 -17.87 14.86 15.65
C GLY A 200 -18.91 15.01 14.53
N ALA A 201 -20.16 14.67 14.83
CA ALA A 201 -21.33 14.81 13.94
C ALA A 201 -21.09 14.35 12.47
N GLY A 202 -20.38 13.24 12.27
CA GLY A 202 -20.10 12.67 10.94
C GLY A 202 -19.12 13.47 10.07
N ARG A 203 -18.47 14.51 10.60
CA ARG A 203 -17.45 15.27 9.87
C ARG A 203 -16.13 14.52 9.88
N VAL A 204 -15.53 14.38 8.70
CA VAL A 204 -14.24 13.71 8.52
C VAL A 204 -13.19 14.65 7.95
N ARG A 205 -11.95 14.42 8.36
CA ARG A 205 -10.77 15.14 7.88
C ARG A 205 -9.69 14.12 7.51
N GLY A 206 -9.10 14.29 6.34
CA GLY A 206 -7.93 13.52 5.89
C GLY A 206 -6.72 14.44 5.80
N ARG A 207 -5.54 13.95 6.21
CA ARG A 207 -4.26 14.63 6.00
C ARG A 207 -3.14 13.65 5.69
N ILE A 208 -2.22 14.08 4.84
CA ILE A 208 -1.02 13.31 4.48
C ILE A 208 0.11 13.63 5.46
N VAL A 209 0.86 12.62 5.84
CA VAL A 209 2.01 12.73 6.74
C VAL A 209 3.21 12.04 6.11
N ARG A 210 4.34 12.73 6.04
CA ARG A 210 5.61 12.18 5.60
C ARG A 210 6.46 11.78 6.79
N VAL A 211 7.04 10.60 6.73
CA VAL A 211 7.80 9.98 7.81
C VAL A 211 9.20 9.62 7.30
N ALA A 212 10.21 10.23 7.88
CA ALA A 212 11.59 9.84 7.60
C ALA A 212 11.86 8.44 8.15
N TYR A 213 12.59 7.64 7.40
CA TYR A 213 13.04 6.31 7.79
C TYR A 213 14.48 6.07 7.32
N ASP A 214 15.10 4.99 7.76
CA ASP A 214 16.45 4.59 7.37
C ASP A 214 16.44 3.99 5.95
N VAL A 215 16.62 4.85 4.95
CA VAL A 215 16.66 4.45 3.53
C VAL A 215 17.92 3.61 3.25
N GLU A 216 19.04 3.91 3.89
CA GLU A 216 20.30 3.20 3.68
C GLU A 216 20.19 1.75 4.15
N ARG A 217 19.51 1.50 5.27
CA ARG A 217 19.19 0.14 5.73
C ARG A 217 18.37 -0.64 4.71
N THR A 218 17.40 0.01 4.05
CA THR A 218 16.63 -0.61 2.98
C THR A 218 17.50 -0.94 1.78
N MET A 219 18.35 0.00 1.35
CA MET A 219 19.25 -0.19 0.21
C MET A 219 20.27 -1.31 0.45
N ALA A 220 20.88 -1.35 1.63
CA ALA A 220 21.80 -2.40 2.04
C ALA A 220 21.14 -3.78 1.98
N ALA A 221 19.92 -3.90 2.52
CA ALA A 221 19.17 -5.15 2.49
C ALA A 221 18.76 -5.61 1.08
N LEU A 222 18.46 -4.67 0.15
CA LEU A 222 18.20 -5.01 -1.26
C LEU A 222 19.40 -5.67 -1.91
N VAL A 223 20.61 -5.18 -1.63
CA VAL A 223 21.86 -5.71 -2.14
C VAL A 223 22.20 -7.04 -1.47
N GLU A 224 22.16 -7.08 -0.13
CA GLU A 224 22.49 -8.28 0.67
C GLU A 224 21.63 -9.48 0.31
N ARG A 225 20.33 -9.26 0.12
CA ARG A 225 19.36 -10.31 -0.23
C ARG A 225 19.27 -10.59 -1.73
N ALA A 226 20.10 -9.92 -2.53
CA ALA A 226 20.13 -10.03 -4.00
C ALA A 226 18.73 -9.94 -4.63
N VAL A 227 17.95 -8.93 -4.22
CA VAL A 227 16.56 -8.76 -4.68
C VAL A 227 16.54 -8.49 -6.19
N PRO A 228 15.93 -9.36 -7.02
CA PRO A 228 15.96 -9.22 -8.46
C PRO A 228 15.29 -7.93 -8.95
N ALA A 229 15.85 -7.29 -9.98
CA ALA A 229 15.33 -6.07 -10.60
C ALA A 229 15.14 -4.90 -9.62
N ALA A 230 15.77 -4.94 -8.44
CA ALA A 230 15.78 -3.82 -7.52
C ALA A 230 16.70 -2.70 -8.01
N VAL A 231 16.27 -1.47 -7.84
CA VAL A 231 17.08 -0.27 -8.14
C VAL A 231 17.18 0.55 -6.83
N PRO A 232 18.21 0.29 -6.00
CA PRO A 232 18.33 0.93 -4.68
C PRO A 232 18.24 2.46 -4.73
N GLN A 233 18.79 3.10 -5.77
CA GLN A 233 18.79 4.56 -5.94
C GLN A 233 17.38 5.17 -6.11
N GLU A 234 16.37 4.38 -6.51
CA GLU A 234 14.98 4.84 -6.56
C GLU A 234 14.46 5.19 -5.16
N TYR A 235 14.91 4.47 -4.14
CA TYR A 235 14.53 4.71 -2.74
C TYR A 235 15.11 6.01 -2.19
N LEU A 236 16.34 6.37 -2.57
CA LEU A 236 16.95 7.65 -2.17
C LEU A 236 16.27 8.86 -2.78
N ARG A 237 15.77 8.73 -3.98
CA ARG A 237 15.20 9.85 -4.75
C ARG A 237 13.70 9.96 -4.63
N GLY A 238 13.02 8.90 -4.16
CA GLY A 238 11.56 8.84 -4.17
C GLY A 238 10.99 8.93 -5.59
N VAL A 239 11.71 8.42 -6.59
CA VAL A 239 11.28 8.43 -8.00
C VAL A 239 11.48 7.07 -8.63
N LYS A 240 10.63 6.75 -9.58
CA LYS A 240 10.76 5.57 -10.42
C LYS A 240 11.56 5.94 -11.68
N ARG A 241 12.50 5.09 -12.10
CA ARG A 241 13.14 5.26 -13.41
C ARG A 241 12.14 4.95 -14.53
N ASP A 242 12.02 5.84 -15.48
CA ASP A 242 11.28 5.57 -16.70
C ASP A 242 11.94 4.41 -17.47
N GLY A 243 11.15 3.37 -17.78
CA GLY A 243 11.60 2.25 -18.62
C GLY A 243 12.10 1.00 -17.89
N ALA A 244 11.88 0.85 -16.58
CA ALA A 244 12.13 -0.41 -15.86
C ALA A 244 10.86 -1.26 -15.69
#